data_6d038ba56ddba1ebb2ef31601fc0248e
#
_entry.id   6d038ba56ddba1ebb2ef31601fc0248e
#
_cell.length_a   1.000
_cell.length_b   1.000
_cell.length_c   1.000
_cell.angle_alpha   90.00
_cell.angle_beta   90.00
_cell.angle_gamma   90.00
#
_symmetry.space_group_name_H-M   'P 1'
#
loop_
_entity.id
_entity.type
_entity.pdbx_description
1 polymer ?
#
loop_
_entity_poly.entity_id
_entity_poly.type
_entity_poly.pdbx_seq_one_letter_code
_entity_poly.pdbx_strand_id
1 'polypeptide(L)'
;MQNDPQPDNSPSDNNRSNNGAEQNNRPSDNKPQNNDPTPPTTTAKPQITVPQTEPPEVVIEDTTNLQSVLNYVNSLGRTTDEYYNIGAGLSHDGSDYGKAEAVYNWIRDNVSGNCQVFSVATMYACKGIGLECRYAFFSPDAWYGHMANLVCVEGTWYVFDTQGGRFLKSDKYGDITQIFDENDNTIELSVSESAY
;
A
#
# COMPACT_ATOMS: atom_id res chain seq x y z
N MET A 1 13.42 50.08 -29.45
CA MET A 1 13.75 49.81 -30.86
C MET A 1 13.94 48.31 -31.01
N GLN A 2 13.02 47.80 -31.80
CA GLN A 2 12.95 46.57 -32.59
C GLN A 2 12.73 45.31 -31.78
N ASN A 3 11.51 44.79 -31.72
CA ASN A 3 10.59 44.16 -32.70
C ASN A 3 11.08 42.79 -33.17
N ASP A 4 10.41 41.73 -32.67
CA ASP A 4 9.62 40.67 -33.35
C ASP A 4 10.34 39.76 -34.37
N PRO A 5 9.77 38.60 -34.71
CA PRO A 5 8.48 37.97 -34.39
C PRO A 5 8.52 36.45 -34.16
N GLN A 6 7.37 35.97 -33.68
CA GLN A 6 6.88 34.58 -33.63
C GLN A 6 6.62 34.01 -35.06
N PRO A 7 6.58 32.69 -35.23
CA PRO A 7 5.58 32.10 -36.13
C PRO A 7 4.72 31.06 -35.47
N ASP A 8 3.46 31.30 -35.65
CA ASP A 8 2.27 30.48 -35.67
C ASP A 8 2.37 29.32 -36.67
N ASN A 9 1.82 28.15 -36.31
CA ASN A 9 1.32 27.19 -37.29
C ASN A 9 0.44 26.13 -36.60
N SER A 10 -0.85 26.34 -36.66
CA SER A 10 -1.92 25.30 -36.67
C SER A 10 -2.37 25.08 -38.13
N PRO A 11 -3.33 24.20 -38.44
CA PRO A 11 -3.37 22.73 -38.31
C PRO A 11 -3.54 22.09 -39.73
N SER A 12 -3.49 20.78 -39.81
CA SER A 12 -3.93 20.08 -41.04
C SER A 12 -4.82 18.88 -40.69
N ASP A 13 -6.07 19.06 -40.97
CA ASP A 13 -7.08 18.03 -41.25
C ASP A 13 -6.62 17.09 -42.35
N ASN A 14 -6.86 15.82 -42.19
CA ASN A 14 -7.16 14.95 -43.34
C ASN A 14 -8.13 13.83 -42.95
N ASN A 15 -9.33 14.12 -43.30
CA ASN A 15 -10.46 13.25 -43.51
C ASN A 15 -10.20 12.30 -44.71
N ARG A 16 -10.42 11.03 -44.56
CA ARG A 16 -10.85 10.20 -45.68
C ARG A 16 -11.62 8.96 -45.26
N SER A 17 -12.93 9.04 -45.50
CA SER A 17 -13.85 7.94 -45.63
C SER A 17 -13.38 6.91 -46.66
N ASN A 18 -13.67 5.65 -46.41
CA ASN A 18 -14.08 4.79 -47.51
C ASN A 18 -15.06 3.70 -47.05
N ASN A 19 -16.23 3.73 -47.69
CA ASN A 19 -17.30 2.78 -47.69
C ASN A 19 -16.89 1.47 -48.39
N GLY A 20 -17.46 0.37 -47.95
CA GLY A 20 -17.48 -0.90 -48.68
C GLY A 20 -18.51 -1.84 -48.08
N ALA A 21 -19.73 -1.75 -48.58
CA ALA A 21 -20.80 -2.71 -48.36
C ALA A 21 -20.65 -3.87 -49.34
N GLU A 22 -21.11 -5.05 -48.93
CA GLU A 22 -21.78 -6.10 -49.72
C GLU A 22 -21.84 -7.38 -48.89
N GLN A 23 -22.99 -7.81 -48.55
CA GLN A 23 -24.05 -8.60 -49.11
C GLN A 23 -23.97 -10.08 -48.75
N ASN A 24 -25.05 -10.47 -48.04
CA ASN A 24 -25.87 -11.67 -48.23
C ASN A 24 -25.22 -13.03 -48.44
N ASN A 25 -25.52 -13.94 -47.52
CA ASN A 25 -26.21 -15.18 -47.89
C ASN A 25 -26.76 -15.91 -46.66
N ARG A 26 -28.08 -15.99 -46.60
CA ARG A 26 -28.85 -16.96 -45.84
C ARG A 26 -29.27 -18.07 -46.79
N PRO A 27 -29.22 -19.34 -46.42
CA PRO A 27 -30.47 -20.06 -46.24
C PRO A 27 -30.53 -21.01 -45.03
N SER A 28 -31.71 -20.97 -44.44
CA SER A 28 -32.63 -22.06 -44.17
C SER A 28 -32.29 -23.20 -43.23
N ASP A 29 -33.04 -23.19 -42.16
CA ASP A 29 -33.77 -24.30 -41.56
C ASP A 29 -33.12 -25.68 -41.43
N ASN A 30 -32.81 -26.02 -40.18
CA ASN A 30 -33.18 -27.34 -39.67
C ASN A 30 -33.22 -27.28 -38.12
N LYS A 31 -34.45 -27.38 -37.62
CA LYS A 31 -34.73 -27.65 -36.22
C LYS A 31 -34.76 -29.18 -36.06
N PRO A 32 -34.09 -29.71 -35.06
CA PRO A 32 -34.62 -30.79 -34.25
C PRO A 32 -34.65 -30.47 -32.76
N GLN A 33 -35.82 -30.63 -32.26
CA GLN A 33 -36.25 -31.07 -30.93
C GLN A 33 -35.28 -31.14 -29.74
N ASN A 34 -35.73 -30.43 -28.71
CA ASN A 34 -35.67 -30.71 -27.31
C ASN A 34 -34.98 -32.02 -26.87
N ASN A 35 -33.88 -31.86 -26.19
CA ASN A 35 -33.58 -32.65 -25.01
C ASN A 35 -32.96 -31.68 -23.98
N ASP A 36 -33.82 -31.36 -23.04
CA ASP A 36 -33.49 -30.56 -21.87
C ASP A 36 -32.64 -31.45 -20.90
N PRO A 37 -31.35 -31.18 -20.68
CA PRO A 37 -30.65 -31.80 -19.59
C PRO A 37 -30.84 -30.93 -18.35
N THR A 38 -31.46 -31.50 -17.37
CA THR A 38 -31.50 -31.07 -15.97
C THR A 38 -30.22 -30.35 -15.57
N PRO A 39 -30.29 -29.14 -14.97
CA PRO A 39 -29.09 -28.47 -14.50
C PRO A 39 -28.37 -29.33 -13.45
N PRO A 40 -27.06 -29.48 -13.54
CA PRO A 40 -26.30 -30.20 -12.51
C PRO A 40 -26.47 -29.46 -11.18
N THR A 41 -26.92 -30.17 -10.21
CA THR A 41 -26.93 -29.77 -8.79
C THR A 41 -25.52 -29.28 -8.44
N THR A 42 -25.37 -27.98 -8.24
CA THR A 42 -24.12 -27.37 -7.76
C THR A 42 -23.89 -27.90 -6.35
N THR A 43 -23.06 -28.93 -6.25
CA THR A 43 -22.54 -29.38 -4.98
C THR A 43 -21.70 -28.23 -4.41
N ALA A 44 -22.22 -27.57 -3.38
CA ALA A 44 -21.51 -26.55 -2.65
C ALA A 44 -20.17 -27.15 -2.18
N LYS A 45 -19.07 -26.57 -2.68
CA LYS A 45 -17.73 -26.88 -2.22
C LYS A 45 -17.70 -26.61 -0.72
N PRO A 46 -17.25 -27.53 0.13
CA PRO A 46 -17.13 -27.28 1.56
C PRO A 46 -16.22 -26.05 1.74
N GLN A 47 -16.76 -25.00 2.29
CA GLN A 47 -16.00 -23.85 2.73
C GLN A 47 -15.21 -24.31 3.96
N ILE A 48 -13.94 -24.62 3.77
CA ILE A 48 -13.02 -24.88 4.88
C ILE A 48 -12.80 -23.52 5.54
N THR A 49 -13.59 -23.26 6.59
CA THR A 49 -13.27 -22.20 7.53
C THR A 49 -12.04 -22.66 8.28
N VAL A 50 -10.87 -22.26 7.85
CA VAL A 50 -9.65 -22.40 8.63
C VAL A 50 -9.86 -21.46 9.82
N PRO A 51 -9.83 -21.92 11.07
CA PRO A 51 -9.80 -21.02 12.20
C PRO A 51 -8.54 -20.18 12.05
N GLN A 52 -8.70 -18.89 11.88
CA GLN A 52 -7.61 -17.93 11.95
C GLN A 52 -7.21 -17.88 13.43
N THR A 53 -6.37 -18.80 13.85
CA THR A 53 -5.66 -18.70 15.12
C THR A 53 -4.65 -17.57 14.90
N GLU A 54 -4.92 -16.43 15.50
CA GLU A 54 -3.88 -15.43 15.66
C GLU A 54 -2.67 -16.12 16.31
N PRO A 55 -1.46 -15.97 15.74
CA PRO A 55 -0.27 -16.52 16.40
C PRO A 55 -0.18 -15.97 17.81
N PRO A 56 0.28 -16.75 18.79
CA PRO A 56 0.38 -16.27 20.15
C PRO A 56 1.30 -15.05 20.18
N GLU A 57 0.79 -13.97 20.74
CA GLU A 57 1.53 -12.75 20.99
C GLU A 57 2.62 -13.06 22.04
N VAL A 58 3.86 -13.13 21.59
CA VAL A 58 5.01 -13.31 22.51
C VAL A 58 5.51 -11.92 22.88
N VAL A 59 5.09 -11.45 24.06
CA VAL A 59 5.60 -10.23 24.64
C VAL A 59 7.01 -10.52 25.21
N ILE A 60 8.03 -10.04 24.55
CA ILE A 60 9.39 -10.02 25.11
C ILE A 60 9.61 -8.61 25.67
N GLU A 61 9.72 -8.50 26.98
CA GLU A 61 10.05 -7.25 27.65
C GLU A 61 11.52 -6.86 27.36
N ASP A 62 11.75 -6.14 26.27
CA ASP A 62 12.97 -5.35 26.10
C ASP A 62 12.60 -3.93 25.71
N THR A 63 12.38 -3.11 26.72
CA THR A 63 11.79 -1.76 26.66
C THR A 63 12.78 -0.67 26.26
N THR A 64 13.97 -0.99 25.78
CA THR A 64 15.05 -0.01 25.78
C THR A 64 15.13 0.92 24.58
N ASN A 65 14.49 0.63 23.45
CA ASN A 65 14.76 1.38 22.23
C ASN A 65 13.63 2.28 21.72
N LEU A 66 12.37 1.83 21.74
CA LEU A 66 11.29 2.62 21.14
C LEU A 66 10.97 3.89 21.92
N GLN A 67 10.93 3.84 23.25
CA GLN A 67 10.68 5.04 24.08
C GLN A 67 11.76 6.11 23.87
N SER A 68 13.01 5.70 23.72
CA SER A 68 14.12 6.61 23.41
C SER A 68 13.94 7.25 22.02
N VAL A 69 13.49 6.48 21.04
CA VAL A 69 13.17 6.98 19.70
C VAL A 69 12.03 8.00 19.75
N LEU A 70 10.94 7.69 20.45
CA LEU A 70 9.80 8.61 20.60
C LEU A 70 10.21 9.92 21.29
N ASN A 71 11.00 9.83 22.35
CA ASN A 71 11.52 11.00 23.07
C ASN A 71 12.39 11.86 22.15
N TYR A 72 13.27 11.24 21.37
CA TYR A 72 14.10 11.92 20.38
C TYR A 72 13.26 12.64 19.34
N VAL A 73 12.31 11.95 18.70
CA VAL A 73 11.46 12.54 17.64
C VAL A 73 10.62 13.70 18.18
N ASN A 74 10.00 13.54 19.36
CA ASN A 74 9.24 14.61 20.02
C ASN A 74 10.10 15.84 20.32
N SER A 75 11.40 15.65 20.60
CA SER A 75 12.34 16.76 20.86
C SER A 75 12.66 17.59 19.62
N LEU A 76 12.37 17.08 18.42
CA LEU A 76 12.65 17.76 17.14
C LEU A 76 11.56 18.77 16.71
N GLY A 77 10.51 18.93 17.52
CA GLY A 77 9.54 20.00 17.38
C GLY A 77 8.22 19.63 16.66
N ARG A 78 8.06 18.39 16.21
CA ARG A 78 6.74 17.89 15.76
C ARG A 78 6.41 16.62 16.56
N THR A 79 5.27 16.65 17.23
CA THR A 79 4.86 15.60 18.16
C THR A 79 4.15 14.44 17.43
N THR A 80 4.03 13.31 18.11
CA THR A 80 3.25 12.16 17.63
C THR A 80 1.78 12.54 17.40
N ASP A 81 1.20 13.40 18.24
CA ASP A 81 -0.19 13.87 18.07
C ASP A 81 -0.36 14.72 16.80
N GLU A 82 0.64 15.52 16.44
CA GLU A 82 0.61 16.27 15.19
C GLU A 82 0.64 15.35 13.97
N TYR A 83 1.45 14.31 13.97
CA TYR A 83 1.46 13.32 12.89
C TYR A 83 0.13 12.55 12.82
N TYR A 84 -0.45 12.19 13.96
CA TYR A 84 -1.77 11.58 14.02
C TYR A 84 -2.84 12.46 13.37
N ASN A 85 -2.89 13.73 13.76
CA ASN A 85 -3.87 14.69 13.23
C ASN A 85 -3.68 14.96 11.73
N ILE A 86 -2.44 14.97 11.26
CA ILE A 86 -2.13 15.04 9.83
C ILE A 86 -2.72 13.83 9.12
N GLY A 87 -2.43 12.62 9.59
CA GLY A 87 -2.98 11.41 9.00
C GLY A 87 -4.50 11.42 8.94
N ALA A 88 -5.16 11.81 10.05
CA ALA A 88 -6.61 11.91 10.12
C ALA A 88 -7.22 12.92 9.12
N GLY A 89 -6.44 13.88 8.65
CA GLY A 89 -6.86 14.92 7.70
C GLY A 89 -6.50 14.61 6.24
N LEU A 90 -5.78 13.55 5.95
CA LEU A 90 -5.38 13.22 4.57
C LEU A 90 -6.58 12.73 3.76
N SER A 91 -6.66 13.20 2.51
CA SER A 91 -7.69 12.74 1.56
C SER A 91 -7.27 11.40 0.93
N HIS A 92 -8.23 10.47 0.86
CA HIS A 92 -8.05 9.13 0.24
C HIS A 92 -9.38 8.63 -0.33
N ASP A 93 -9.36 7.57 -1.12
CA ASP A 93 -10.54 6.97 -1.77
C ASP A 93 -11.35 6.01 -0.86
N GLY A 94 -10.90 5.79 0.36
CA GLY A 94 -11.50 4.89 1.34
C GLY A 94 -10.86 3.49 1.39
N SER A 95 -10.10 3.09 0.37
CA SER A 95 -9.37 1.84 0.35
C SER A 95 -8.14 1.90 1.26
N ASP A 96 -7.67 0.75 1.73
CA ASP A 96 -6.41 0.69 2.50
C ASP A 96 -5.21 1.06 1.64
N TYR A 97 -5.24 0.72 0.35
CA TYR A 97 -4.23 1.16 -0.61
C TYR A 97 -4.19 2.69 -0.72
N GLY A 98 -5.35 3.33 -0.93
CA GLY A 98 -5.43 4.79 -1.04
C GLY A 98 -5.01 5.51 0.24
N LYS A 99 -5.32 4.96 1.43
CA LYS A 99 -4.80 5.46 2.70
C LYS A 99 -3.27 5.35 2.78
N ALA A 100 -2.72 4.19 2.41
CA ALA A 100 -1.28 3.96 2.40
C ALA A 100 -0.58 4.95 1.44
N GLU A 101 -1.11 5.12 0.22
CA GLU A 101 -0.57 6.04 -0.77
C GLU A 101 -0.60 7.50 -0.27
N ALA A 102 -1.70 7.93 0.36
CA ALA A 102 -1.82 9.26 0.92
C ALA A 102 -0.78 9.53 2.02
N VAL A 103 -0.61 8.59 2.96
CA VAL A 103 0.42 8.68 4.01
C VAL A 103 1.82 8.70 3.40
N TYR A 104 2.10 7.79 2.48
CA TYR A 104 3.42 7.67 1.87
C TYR A 104 3.87 8.96 1.18
N ASN A 105 3.00 9.52 0.35
CA ASN A 105 3.30 10.75 -0.39
C ASN A 105 3.47 11.92 0.56
N TRP A 106 2.55 12.07 1.52
CA TRP A 106 2.64 13.17 2.48
C TRP A 106 3.94 13.12 3.31
N ILE A 107 4.28 11.96 3.86
CA ILE A 107 5.49 11.78 4.66
C ILE A 107 6.74 12.12 3.84
N ARG A 108 6.85 11.61 2.62
CA ARG A 108 8.00 11.88 1.75
C ARG A 108 8.18 13.34 1.40
N ASP A 109 7.08 14.06 1.23
CA ASP A 109 7.12 15.46 0.81
C ASP A 109 7.33 16.42 1.98
N ASN A 110 7.01 16.03 3.21
CA ASN A 110 6.92 16.94 4.36
C ASN A 110 7.79 16.56 5.56
N VAL A 111 8.39 15.38 5.57
CA VAL A 111 9.25 14.90 6.67
C VAL A 111 10.71 14.87 6.23
N SER A 112 11.58 15.28 7.12
CA SER A 112 13.03 15.20 6.95
C SER A 112 13.69 14.68 8.22
N GLY A 113 14.82 13.98 8.09
CA GLY A 113 15.55 13.41 9.21
C GLY A 113 16.08 12.01 8.94
N ASN A 114 16.34 11.27 10.00
CA ASN A 114 16.78 9.88 9.92
C ASN A 114 15.60 8.89 9.88
N CYS A 115 15.90 7.60 9.79
CA CYS A 115 14.89 6.54 9.71
C CYS A 115 13.92 6.53 10.90
N GLN A 116 14.38 6.91 12.10
CA GLN A 116 13.54 6.99 13.29
C GLN A 116 12.45 8.06 13.14
N VAL A 117 12.80 9.25 12.62
CA VAL A 117 11.84 10.34 12.38
C VAL A 117 10.79 9.90 11.35
N PHE A 118 11.23 9.33 10.24
CA PHE A 118 10.32 8.85 9.20
C PHE A 118 9.40 7.74 9.71
N SER A 119 9.93 6.78 10.46
CA SER A 119 9.15 5.66 10.97
C SER A 119 8.11 6.09 12.00
N VAL A 120 8.46 7.01 12.92
CA VAL A 120 7.50 7.54 13.90
C VAL A 120 6.42 8.37 13.20
N ALA A 121 6.81 9.25 12.29
CA ALA A 121 5.85 10.03 11.52
C ALA A 121 4.86 9.15 10.74
N THR A 122 5.38 8.10 10.08
CA THR A 122 4.58 7.12 9.34
C THR A 122 3.61 6.37 10.26
N MET A 123 4.09 5.85 11.40
CA MET A 123 3.25 5.13 12.35
C MET A 123 2.05 5.96 12.79
N TYR A 124 2.28 7.18 13.23
CA TYR A 124 1.19 8.01 13.77
C TYR A 124 0.29 8.57 12.66
N ALA A 125 0.81 8.85 11.47
CA ALA A 125 -0.02 9.22 10.33
C ALA A 125 -0.91 8.04 9.87
N CYS A 126 -0.39 6.82 9.80
CA CYS A 126 -1.16 5.62 9.53
C CYS A 126 -2.28 5.42 10.57
N LYS A 127 -1.94 5.56 11.86
CA LYS A 127 -2.93 5.46 12.94
C LYS A 127 -4.03 6.52 12.79
N GLY A 128 -3.68 7.74 12.43
CA GLY A 128 -4.63 8.83 12.23
C GLY A 128 -5.61 8.59 11.08
N ILE A 129 -5.15 8.03 9.96
CA ILE A 129 -5.98 7.71 8.79
C ILE A 129 -6.75 6.39 8.95
N GLY A 130 -6.50 5.62 10.04
CA GLY A 130 -7.15 4.34 10.29
C GLY A 130 -6.53 3.19 9.45
N LEU A 131 -5.22 3.19 9.27
CA LEU A 131 -4.45 2.12 8.64
C LEU A 131 -3.59 1.43 9.70
N GLU A 132 -3.64 0.11 9.78
CA GLU A 132 -2.80 -0.64 10.71
C GLU A 132 -1.33 -0.54 10.31
N CYS A 133 -0.47 -0.24 11.30
CA CYS A 133 0.95 -0.03 11.09
C CYS A 133 1.75 -0.62 12.25
N ARG A 134 2.98 -1.04 11.96
CA ARG A 134 3.95 -1.56 12.95
C ARG A 134 5.31 -0.97 12.65
N TYR A 135 6.17 -0.91 13.66
CA TYR A 135 7.58 -0.64 13.48
C TYR A 135 8.31 -1.90 13.08
N ALA A 136 9.28 -1.78 12.19
CA ALA A 136 10.15 -2.87 11.79
C ALA A 136 11.61 -2.42 11.86
N PHE A 137 12.44 -3.25 12.49
CA PHE A 137 13.89 -3.09 12.49
C PHE A 137 14.48 -4.11 11.53
N PHE A 138 15.41 -3.64 10.70
CA PHE A 138 16.07 -4.45 9.70
C PHE A 138 17.50 -4.75 10.14
N SER A 139 17.94 -5.98 9.86
CA SER A 139 19.29 -6.42 10.14
C SER A 139 20.30 -5.54 9.42
N PRO A 140 21.35 -5.15 10.11
CA PRO A 140 22.43 -4.41 9.49
C PRO A 140 23.39 -5.36 8.76
N ASP A 141 23.15 -5.64 7.50
CA ASP A 141 24.29 -5.81 6.59
C ASP A 141 24.96 -4.46 6.30
N ALA A 142 24.30 -3.38 6.67
CA ALA A 142 24.87 -2.07 6.82
C ALA A 142 25.29 -1.85 8.27
N TRP A 143 26.44 -1.28 8.50
CA TRP A 143 27.08 -1.03 9.80
C TRP A 143 26.27 -0.18 10.81
N TYR A 144 25.03 0.18 10.49
CA TYR A 144 24.00 0.71 11.39
C TYR A 144 22.64 0.16 10.95
N GLY A 145 21.83 -0.24 11.90
CA GLY A 145 20.50 -0.76 11.63
C GLY A 145 19.57 0.27 10.95
N HIS A 146 18.55 -0.22 10.30
CA HIS A 146 17.51 0.59 9.68
C HIS A 146 16.17 0.35 10.35
N MET A 147 15.39 1.40 10.51
CA MET A 147 14.04 1.38 11.03
C MET A 147 13.07 1.84 9.94
N ALA A 148 12.05 1.05 9.67
CA ALA A 148 10.94 1.41 8.79
C ALA A 148 9.62 0.92 9.40
N ASN A 149 8.58 0.81 8.59
CA ASN A 149 7.27 0.37 9.02
C ASN A 149 6.81 -0.86 8.21
N LEU A 150 5.86 -1.57 8.80
CA LEU A 150 4.96 -2.47 8.09
C LEU A 150 3.57 -1.85 8.12
N VAL A 151 2.82 -1.97 7.02
CA VAL A 151 1.42 -1.58 6.95
C VAL A 151 0.56 -2.74 6.47
N CYS A 152 -0.64 -2.83 7.00
CA CYS A 152 -1.63 -3.80 6.58
C CYS A 152 -2.52 -3.19 5.51
N VAL A 153 -2.51 -3.77 4.32
CA VAL A 153 -3.39 -3.40 3.21
C VAL A 153 -4.22 -4.62 2.85
N GLU A 154 -5.54 -4.50 2.96
CA GLU A 154 -6.49 -5.59 2.69
C GLU A 154 -6.15 -6.90 3.43
N GLY A 155 -5.74 -6.78 4.71
CA GLY A 155 -5.39 -7.92 5.56
C GLY A 155 -4.01 -8.54 5.30
N THR A 156 -3.19 -7.93 4.45
CA THR A 156 -1.83 -8.38 4.14
C THR A 156 -0.80 -7.36 4.57
N TRP A 157 0.26 -7.80 5.25
CA TRP A 157 1.32 -6.93 5.73
C TRP A 157 2.42 -6.74 4.68
N TYR A 158 2.83 -5.50 4.48
CA TYR A 158 3.87 -5.10 3.53
C TYR A 158 4.92 -4.22 4.19
N VAL A 159 6.16 -4.30 3.72
CA VAL A 159 7.20 -3.35 4.08
C VAL A 159 6.87 -1.98 3.52
N PHE A 160 6.95 -0.97 4.38
CA PHE A 160 6.57 0.40 4.09
C PHE A 160 7.66 1.36 4.57
N ASP A 161 8.61 1.66 3.70
CA ASP A 161 9.76 2.49 4.02
C ASP A 161 9.68 3.84 3.32
N THR A 162 9.14 4.80 4.03
CA THR A 162 8.96 6.16 3.53
C THR A 162 10.28 6.92 3.35
N GLN A 163 11.30 6.63 4.17
CA GLN A 163 12.63 7.22 4.00
C GLN A 163 13.35 6.62 2.78
N GLY A 164 13.38 5.31 2.68
CA GLY A 164 14.05 4.59 1.59
C GLY A 164 13.30 4.63 0.27
N GLY A 165 12.11 5.20 0.23
CA GLY A 165 11.32 5.30 -0.99
C GLY A 165 10.69 3.97 -1.40
N ARG A 166 10.28 3.11 -0.44
CA ARG A 166 9.74 1.78 -0.68
C ARG A 166 8.27 1.72 -0.26
N PHE A 167 7.40 1.70 -1.26
CA PHE A 167 5.96 1.59 -1.09
C PHE A 167 5.53 0.13 -1.24
N LEU A 168 4.88 -0.43 -0.22
CA LEU A 168 4.28 -1.78 -0.18
C LEU A 168 5.19 -2.87 -0.79
N LYS A 169 6.34 -3.09 -0.17
CA LYS A 169 7.31 -4.09 -0.63
C LYS A 169 7.16 -5.41 0.13
N SER A 170 7.72 -6.48 -0.47
CA SER A 170 7.76 -7.80 0.13
C SER A 170 8.76 -7.87 1.30
N ASP A 171 8.71 -8.95 2.07
CA ASP A 171 9.67 -9.31 3.11
C ASP A 171 11.12 -9.38 2.57
N LYS A 172 11.27 -9.68 1.26
CA LYS A 172 12.58 -9.70 0.58
C LYS A 172 13.24 -8.34 0.41
N TYR A 173 12.58 -7.28 0.86
CA TYR A 173 13.18 -5.94 0.91
C TYR A 173 14.41 -5.89 1.80
N GLY A 174 14.44 -6.66 2.88
CA GLY A 174 15.55 -6.76 3.82
C GLY A 174 15.22 -7.72 4.95
N ASP A 175 16.23 -8.10 5.73
CA ASP A 175 16.02 -8.99 6.87
C ASP A 175 15.39 -8.24 8.03
N ILE A 176 14.11 -8.47 8.27
CA ILE A 176 13.40 -7.93 9.44
C ILE A 176 13.86 -8.72 10.66
N THR A 177 14.44 -8.04 11.64
CA THR A 177 14.93 -8.65 12.87
C THR A 177 13.93 -8.58 14.00
N GLN A 178 13.15 -7.50 14.06
CA GLN A 178 12.17 -7.27 15.11
C GLN A 178 11.01 -6.44 14.57
N ILE A 179 9.81 -6.70 15.09
CA ILE A 179 8.60 -5.94 14.78
C ILE A 179 7.98 -5.51 16.11
N PHE A 180 7.55 -4.25 16.20
CA PHE A 180 6.94 -3.67 17.38
C PHE A 180 5.63 -2.97 17.05
N ASP A 181 4.70 -3.00 18.01
CA ASP A 181 3.54 -2.12 17.98
C ASP A 181 3.87 -0.70 18.52
N GLU A 182 2.88 0.15 18.59
CA GLU A 182 3.02 1.52 19.11
C GLU A 182 3.27 1.59 20.63
N ASN A 183 3.11 0.48 21.35
CA ASN A 183 3.30 0.38 22.80
C ASN A 183 4.61 -0.33 23.18
N ASP A 184 5.51 -0.52 22.19
CA ASP A 184 6.80 -1.19 22.38
C ASP A 184 6.70 -2.70 22.67
N ASN A 185 5.57 -3.33 22.33
CA ASN A 185 5.45 -4.77 22.39
C ASN A 185 6.04 -5.41 21.15
N THR A 186 6.91 -6.40 21.32
CA THR A 186 7.39 -7.23 20.19
C THR A 186 6.28 -8.10 19.67
N ILE A 187 6.12 -8.15 18.35
CA ILE A 187 5.05 -8.87 17.66
C ILE A 187 5.65 -9.82 16.63
N GLU A 188 5.07 -11.02 16.52
CA GLU A 188 5.32 -11.92 15.41
C GLU A 188 4.18 -11.80 14.39
N LEU A 189 4.52 -11.44 13.16
CA LEU A 189 3.56 -11.42 12.05
C LEU A 189 4.24 -11.83 10.74
N SER A 190 3.43 -12.33 9.81
CA SER A 190 3.89 -12.70 8.48
C SER A 190 3.80 -11.51 7.54
N VAL A 191 4.92 -11.16 6.94
CA VAL A 191 4.99 -10.13 5.90
C VAL A 191 4.84 -10.78 4.53
N SER A 192 4.25 -10.08 3.57
CA SER A 192 4.05 -10.58 2.22
C SER A 192 5.38 -10.95 1.54
N GLU A 193 5.41 -12.10 0.89
CA GLU A 193 6.55 -12.51 0.05
C GLU A 193 6.59 -11.79 -1.31
N SER A 194 5.52 -11.09 -1.66
CA SER A 194 5.38 -10.36 -2.91
C SER A 194 5.13 -8.88 -2.66
N ALA A 195 5.69 -7.99 -3.49
CA ALA A 195 5.33 -6.57 -3.50
C ALA A 195 3.91 -6.38 -4.07
N TYR A 196 3.29 -5.26 -3.68
CA TYR A 196 1.97 -4.86 -4.16
C TYR A 196 2.02 -4.46 -5.64
#